data_43b1f653706ee12119186a05c8992650
#
_entry.id   43b1f653706ee12119186a05c8992650
#
_cell.length_a   1.000
_cell.length_b   1.000
_cell.length_c   1.000
_cell.angle_alpha   90.00
_cell.angle_beta   90.00
_cell.angle_gamma   90.00
#
_symmetry.space_group_name_H-M   'P 1'
#
loop_
_entity.id
_entity.type
_entity.pdbx_description
1 polymer ?
#
loop_
_entity_poly.entity_id
_entity_poly.type
_entity_poly.pdbx_seq_one_letter_code
_entity_poly.pdbx_strand_id
1 'polypeptide(L)'
;MPRVSASRELLASRDDVWAFIAEPRHFSDWWPGIAVVQPDRRGLAEGARWQIVTTDRPTLLRRSTSSGMLLVRAVRPPELFGWTLTGDHIDAELRLEESSRERTAAVLQLDAPWLFGLSRAVPNRALTRLHALCQTAAEL
;
A
#
# COMPACT_ATOMS: atom_id res chain seq x y z
N MET A 1 16.18 -6.27 -11.43
CA MET A 1 15.94 -5.48 -10.20
C MET A 1 15.42 -6.37 -9.09
N PRO A 2 15.82 -6.14 -7.85
CA PRO A 2 15.30 -6.93 -6.74
C PRO A 2 13.78 -6.80 -6.62
N ARG A 3 13.14 -7.93 -6.44
CA ARG A 3 11.70 -8.01 -6.35
C ARG A 3 11.31 -8.84 -5.14
N VAL A 4 10.42 -8.32 -4.31
CA VAL A 4 9.84 -9.06 -3.20
C VAL A 4 8.33 -9.06 -3.35
N SER A 5 7.70 -10.14 -2.95
CA SER A 5 6.26 -10.25 -3.00
C SER A 5 5.73 -10.98 -1.78
N ALA A 6 4.49 -10.69 -1.44
CA ALA A 6 3.75 -11.39 -0.42
C ALA A 6 2.32 -11.57 -0.89
N SER A 7 1.66 -12.58 -0.36
CA SER A 7 0.26 -12.82 -0.65
C SER A 7 -0.48 -13.16 0.64
N ARG A 8 -1.75 -12.81 0.68
CA ARG A 8 -2.61 -13.12 1.81
C ARG A 8 -4.06 -13.12 1.38
N GLU A 9 -4.84 -14.01 1.98
CA GLU A 9 -6.29 -13.99 1.82
C GLU A 9 -6.90 -13.00 2.80
N LEU A 10 -7.73 -12.10 2.28
CA LEU A 10 -8.43 -11.08 3.06
C LEU A 10 -9.87 -11.52 3.26
N LEU A 11 -10.41 -11.25 4.45
CA LEU A 11 -11.76 -11.67 4.84
C LEU A 11 -12.80 -10.62 4.45
N ALA A 12 -12.80 -10.25 3.19
CA ALA A 12 -13.73 -9.29 2.62
C ALA A 12 -13.86 -9.53 1.12
N SER A 13 -14.97 -9.12 0.54
CA SER A 13 -15.16 -9.19 -0.91
C SER A 13 -14.16 -8.28 -1.61
N ARG A 14 -13.86 -8.59 -2.86
CA ARG A 14 -12.94 -7.77 -3.66
C ARG A 14 -13.42 -6.33 -3.78
N ASP A 15 -14.70 -6.12 -3.95
CA ASP A 15 -15.28 -4.77 -4.04
C ASP A 15 -15.13 -4.00 -2.74
N ASP A 16 -15.32 -4.65 -1.59
CA ASP A 16 -15.15 -4.01 -0.29
C ASP A 16 -13.68 -3.67 -0.01
N VAL A 17 -12.77 -4.57 -0.35
CA VAL A 17 -11.32 -4.30 -0.23
C VAL A 17 -10.96 -3.11 -1.12
N TRP A 18 -11.44 -3.10 -2.34
CA TRP A 18 -11.16 -2.00 -3.26
C TRP A 18 -11.71 -0.68 -2.75
N ALA A 19 -12.94 -0.67 -2.24
CA ALA A 19 -13.54 0.55 -1.69
C ALA A 19 -12.70 1.12 -0.55
N PHE A 20 -12.11 0.27 0.28
CA PHE A 20 -11.23 0.71 1.35
C PHE A 20 -9.92 1.29 0.81
N ILE A 21 -9.23 0.58 -0.07
CA ILE A 21 -7.94 1.05 -0.59
C ILE A 21 -8.09 2.22 -1.56
N ALA A 22 -9.27 2.40 -2.14
CA ALA A 22 -9.54 3.50 -3.06
C ALA A 22 -9.57 4.87 -2.37
N GLU A 23 -9.76 4.91 -1.06
CA GLU A 23 -9.63 6.15 -0.29
C GLU A 23 -8.16 6.39 0.01
N PRO A 24 -7.53 7.45 -0.60
CA PRO A 24 -6.08 7.65 -0.44
C PRO A 24 -5.63 7.80 1.00
N ARG A 25 -6.47 8.40 1.87
CA ARG A 25 -6.11 8.59 3.28
C ARG A 25 -5.98 7.30 4.05
N HIS A 26 -6.61 6.22 3.59
CA HIS A 26 -6.46 4.90 4.22
C HIS A 26 -5.08 4.29 3.97
N PHE A 27 -4.33 4.79 3.00
CA PHE A 27 -3.02 4.24 2.67
C PHE A 27 -2.08 4.21 3.89
N SER A 28 -2.11 5.24 4.73
CA SER A 28 -1.32 5.27 5.95
C SER A 28 -1.76 4.24 6.98
N ASP A 29 -2.98 3.74 6.89
CA ASP A 29 -3.50 2.74 7.82
C ASP A 29 -2.95 1.35 7.54
N TRP A 30 -2.67 1.04 6.30
CA TRP A 30 -2.20 -0.30 5.94
C TRP A 30 -0.76 -0.35 5.42
N TRP A 31 -0.21 0.73 4.91
CA TRP A 31 1.18 0.76 4.46
C TRP A 31 2.12 1.16 5.61
N PRO A 32 3.14 0.32 5.92
CA PRO A 32 4.05 0.63 7.04
C PRO A 32 4.90 1.86 6.77
N GLY A 33 5.12 2.65 7.80
CA GLY A 33 6.05 3.79 7.72
C GLY A 33 5.48 5.06 7.11
N ILE A 34 4.18 5.09 6.82
CA ILE A 34 3.50 6.28 6.33
C ILE A 34 2.66 6.86 7.47
N ALA A 35 2.92 8.11 7.84
CA ALA A 35 2.16 8.79 8.88
C ALA A 35 0.95 9.54 8.33
N VAL A 36 1.13 10.25 7.21
CA VAL A 36 0.09 11.10 6.63
C VAL A 36 0.13 10.99 5.12
N VAL A 37 -1.05 10.97 4.51
CA VAL A 37 -1.21 11.02 3.06
C VAL A 37 -2.09 12.22 2.71
N GLN A 38 -1.63 13.07 1.81
CA GLN A 38 -2.41 14.17 1.26
C GLN A 38 -2.59 13.94 -0.23
N PRO A 39 -3.75 13.42 -0.66
CA PRO A 39 -4.01 13.20 -2.08
C PRO A 39 -4.21 14.51 -2.81
N ASP A 40 -4.03 14.46 -4.12
CA ASP A 40 -4.40 15.56 -5.00
C ASP A 40 -5.89 15.45 -5.39
N ARG A 41 -6.34 16.31 -6.30
CA ARG A 41 -7.74 16.34 -6.72
C ARG A 41 -8.20 15.07 -7.45
N ARG A 42 -7.24 14.32 -8.01
CA ARG A 42 -7.54 13.11 -8.77
C ARG A 42 -7.86 11.92 -7.88
N GLY A 43 -7.38 11.95 -6.62
CA GLY A 43 -7.56 10.82 -5.73
C GLY A 43 -6.88 9.57 -6.24
N LEU A 44 -7.60 8.46 -6.35
CA LEU A 44 -7.06 7.21 -6.89
C LEU A 44 -7.35 7.14 -8.39
N ALA A 45 -6.47 7.78 -9.16
CA ALA A 45 -6.53 7.79 -10.62
C ALA A 45 -5.12 7.79 -11.17
N GLU A 46 -4.96 7.25 -12.37
CA GLU A 46 -3.65 7.23 -13.03
C GLU A 46 -3.11 8.66 -13.20
N GLY A 47 -1.85 8.84 -12.87
CA GLY A 47 -1.19 10.14 -12.92
C GLY A 47 -1.37 10.98 -11.67
N ALA A 48 -2.16 10.57 -10.72
CA ALA A 48 -2.33 11.28 -9.46
C ALA A 48 -1.03 11.30 -8.66
N ARG A 49 -0.83 12.35 -7.90
CA ARG A 49 0.35 12.53 -7.06
C ARG A 49 -0.10 12.83 -5.65
N TRP A 50 0.30 11.96 -4.73
CA TRP A 50 -0.04 12.13 -3.32
C TRP A 50 1.22 12.55 -2.56
N GLN A 51 1.09 13.56 -1.72
CA GLN A 51 2.16 13.90 -0.78
C GLN A 51 2.08 12.95 0.41
N ILE A 52 3.22 12.41 0.78
CA ILE A 52 3.30 11.50 1.91
C ILE A 52 4.33 11.99 2.91
N VAL A 53 4.03 11.77 4.20
CA VAL A 53 4.97 11.99 5.30
C VAL A 53 5.29 10.63 5.87
N THR A 54 6.56 10.27 5.83
CA THR A 54 7.02 8.99 6.36
C THR A 54 7.51 9.15 7.78
N THR A 55 7.36 8.08 8.57
CA THR A 55 7.95 8.02 9.91
C THR A 55 9.21 7.18 9.82
N ASP A 56 10.36 7.83 10.00
CA ASP A 56 11.61 7.10 10.15
C ASP A 56 11.78 6.69 11.62
N ARG A 57 12.45 5.56 11.82
CA ARG A 57 12.81 5.19 13.19
C ARG A 57 13.74 6.28 13.76
N PRO A 58 13.47 6.75 14.97
CA PRO A 58 14.35 7.74 15.58
C PRO A 58 15.76 7.16 15.72
N THR A 59 16.70 7.75 15.02
CA THR A 59 18.11 7.53 15.28
C THR A 59 18.66 8.80 15.88
N LEU A 60 19.72 8.68 16.67
CA LEU A 60 20.33 9.81 17.37
C LEU A 60 20.76 10.96 16.45
N LEU A 61 20.79 10.74 15.14
CA LEU A 61 21.35 11.68 14.17
C LEU A 61 20.40 12.07 13.05
N ARG A 62 19.16 11.58 13.05
CA ARG A 62 18.22 11.84 11.95
C ARG A 62 16.88 12.34 12.45
N ARG A 63 16.27 13.16 11.60
CA ARG A 63 14.89 13.57 11.82
C ARG A 63 13.98 12.35 11.80
N SER A 64 12.98 12.38 12.64
CA SER A 64 11.98 11.29 12.75
C SER A 64 10.99 11.26 11.60
N THR A 65 10.95 12.30 10.76
CA THR A 65 10.01 12.39 9.65
C THR A 65 10.70 12.85 8.39
N SER A 66 10.28 12.31 7.26
CA SER A 66 10.66 12.80 5.95
C SER A 66 9.42 12.92 5.08
N SER A 67 9.48 13.78 4.07
CA SER A 67 8.40 13.94 3.12
C SER A 67 8.80 13.34 1.79
N GLY A 68 7.81 12.82 1.06
CA GLY A 68 8.02 12.23 -0.25
C GLY A 68 6.75 12.34 -1.06
N MET A 69 6.76 11.67 -2.19
CA MET A 69 5.63 11.66 -3.10
C MET A 69 5.32 10.23 -3.54
N LEU A 70 4.03 9.93 -3.62
CA LEU A 70 3.53 8.72 -4.23
C LEU A 70 2.91 9.08 -5.58
N LEU A 71 3.37 8.43 -6.63
CA LEU A 71 2.81 8.59 -7.97
C LEU A 71 1.93 7.39 -8.28
N VAL A 72 0.67 7.63 -8.59
CA VAL A 72 -0.25 6.55 -9.00
C VAL A 72 0.00 6.24 -10.47
N ARG A 73 0.47 5.02 -10.76
CA ARG A 73 0.82 4.60 -12.12
C ARG A 73 -0.28 3.84 -12.83
N ALA A 74 -0.99 3.00 -12.10
CA ALA A 74 -1.99 2.13 -12.70
C ALA A 74 -3.17 1.95 -11.75
N VAL A 75 -4.36 2.06 -12.29
CA VAL A 75 -5.60 1.81 -11.53
C VAL A 75 -6.56 1.05 -12.43
N ARG A 76 -6.87 -0.19 -12.04
CA ARG A 76 -7.91 -0.98 -12.70
C ARG A 76 -8.85 -1.54 -11.65
N PRO A 77 -9.92 -0.81 -11.31
CA PRO A 77 -10.87 -1.28 -10.30
C PRO A 77 -11.58 -2.56 -10.75
N PRO A 78 -11.80 -3.48 -9.86
CA PRO A 78 -11.34 -3.59 -8.49
C PRO A 78 -10.10 -4.52 -8.36
N GLU A 79 -9.25 -4.58 -9.37
CA GLU A 79 -8.24 -5.62 -9.52
C GLU A 79 -6.82 -5.16 -9.22
N LEU A 80 -6.48 -3.92 -9.60
CA LEU A 80 -5.08 -3.53 -9.67
C LEU A 80 -4.88 -2.09 -9.23
N PHE A 81 -3.91 -1.89 -8.32
CA PHE A 81 -3.40 -0.58 -7.93
C PHE A 81 -1.88 -0.62 -7.98
N GLY A 82 -1.29 0.17 -8.87
CA GLY A 82 0.15 0.30 -9.00
C GLY A 82 0.61 1.71 -8.69
N TRP A 83 1.72 1.84 -7.96
CA TRP A 83 2.25 3.14 -7.58
C TRP A 83 3.76 3.11 -7.43
N THR A 84 4.35 4.31 -7.38
CA THR A 84 5.77 4.50 -7.13
C THR A 84 5.95 5.42 -5.93
N LEU A 85 6.78 5.01 -4.98
CA LEU A 85 7.27 5.87 -3.91
C LEU A 85 8.55 6.52 -4.40
N THR A 86 8.47 7.80 -4.78
CA THR A 86 9.54 8.46 -5.53
C THR A 86 10.82 8.65 -4.71
N GLY A 87 10.68 8.90 -3.39
CA GLY A 87 11.84 9.10 -2.53
C GLY A 87 12.71 7.86 -2.39
N ASP A 88 12.08 6.69 -2.33
CA ASP A 88 12.77 5.42 -2.13
C ASP A 88 12.97 4.66 -3.44
N HIS A 89 12.45 5.16 -4.55
CA HIS A 89 12.48 4.49 -5.86
C HIS A 89 11.87 3.09 -5.80
N ILE A 90 10.78 2.94 -5.06
CA ILE A 90 10.05 1.67 -4.93
C ILE A 90 8.84 1.69 -5.84
N ASP A 91 8.76 0.73 -6.72
CA ASP A 91 7.56 0.46 -7.51
C ASP A 91 6.77 -0.65 -6.82
N ALA A 92 5.48 -0.42 -6.63
CA ALA A 92 4.61 -1.35 -5.94
C ALA A 92 3.38 -1.64 -6.77
N GLU A 93 2.86 -2.85 -6.61
CA GLU A 93 1.66 -3.27 -7.30
C GLU A 93 0.85 -4.18 -6.38
N LEU A 94 -0.39 -3.80 -6.14
CA LEU A 94 -1.34 -4.61 -5.38
C LEU A 94 -2.36 -5.19 -6.34
N ARG A 95 -2.46 -6.52 -6.36
CA ARG A 95 -3.44 -7.25 -7.15
C ARG A 95 -4.44 -7.91 -6.23
N LEU A 96 -5.71 -7.80 -6.60
CA LEU A 96 -6.81 -8.41 -5.87
C LEU A 96 -7.53 -9.40 -6.79
N GLU A 97 -7.61 -10.64 -6.36
CA GLU A 97 -8.36 -11.68 -7.05
C GLU A 97 -9.47 -12.20 -6.15
N GLU A 98 -10.64 -12.39 -6.72
CA GLU A 98 -11.75 -12.96 -5.98
C GLU A 98 -11.50 -14.43 -5.73
N SER A 99 -11.33 -14.83 -4.46
CA SER A 99 -11.22 -16.26 -4.12
C SER A 99 -12.56 -16.86 -3.74
N SER A 100 -13.46 -16.06 -3.18
CA SER A 100 -14.87 -16.43 -2.97
C SER A 100 -15.69 -15.15 -2.82
N ARG A 101 -16.98 -15.29 -2.61
CA ARG A 101 -17.90 -14.15 -2.49
C ARG A 101 -17.45 -13.12 -1.43
N GLU A 102 -16.87 -13.61 -0.33
CA GLU A 102 -16.47 -12.77 0.80
C GLU A 102 -14.99 -12.84 1.11
N ARG A 103 -14.20 -13.33 0.16
CA ARG A 103 -12.76 -13.47 0.36
C ARG A 103 -11.99 -13.05 -0.88
N THR A 104 -10.88 -12.39 -0.64
CA THR A 104 -10.03 -11.85 -1.70
C THR A 104 -8.59 -12.30 -1.49
N ALA A 105 -7.99 -12.83 -2.54
CA ALA A 105 -6.56 -13.10 -2.53
C ALA A 105 -5.84 -11.82 -2.93
N ALA A 106 -5.02 -11.30 -2.04
CA ALA A 106 -4.24 -10.08 -2.27
C ALA A 106 -2.77 -10.46 -2.48
N VAL A 107 -2.18 -9.93 -3.55
CA VAL A 107 -0.76 -10.09 -3.84
C VAL A 107 -0.13 -8.73 -3.93
N LEU A 108 0.87 -8.49 -3.11
CA LEU A 108 1.62 -7.22 -3.10
C LEU A 108 3.04 -7.49 -3.55
N GLN A 109 3.46 -6.81 -4.61
CA GLN A 109 4.77 -6.96 -5.19
C GLN A 109 5.51 -5.62 -5.18
N LEU A 110 6.77 -5.65 -4.75
CA LEU A 110 7.63 -4.48 -4.69
C LEU A 110 8.88 -4.71 -5.53
N ASP A 111 9.22 -3.71 -6.33
CA ASP A 111 10.46 -3.66 -7.09
C ASP A 111 11.27 -2.44 -6.67
N ALA A 112 12.55 -2.63 -6.39
CA ALA A 112 13.43 -1.52 -6.04
C ALA A 112 14.84 -1.76 -6.62
N PRO A 113 15.56 -0.69 -6.98
CA PRO A 113 16.90 -0.84 -7.52
C PRO A 113 17.92 -1.37 -6.50
N TRP A 114 17.65 -1.16 -5.22
CA TRP A 114 18.50 -1.57 -4.12
C TRP A 114 17.73 -2.32 -3.06
N LEU A 115 18.37 -3.29 -2.43
CA LEU A 115 17.77 -4.08 -1.36
C LEU A 115 17.75 -3.37 0.01
N PHE A 116 18.27 -2.16 0.09
CA PHE A 116 18.32 -1.43 1.36
C PHE A 116 16.93 -1.21 1.95
N GLY A 117 16.67 -1.85 3.08
CA GLY A 117 15.40 -1.77 3.77
C GLY A 117 14.26 -2.51 3.08
N LEU A 118 14.50 -3.08 1.90
CA LEU A 118 13.49 -3.85 1.21
C LEU A 118 13.60 -5.30 1.63
N SER A 119 12.91 -5.65 2.68
CA SER A 119 12.78 -7.03 3.12
C SER A 119 11.36 -7.52 2.80
N ARG A 120 11.17 -8.83 2.83
CA ARG A 120 9.84 -9.42 2.73
C ARG A 120 8.91 -8.96 3.84
N ALA A 121 9.48 -8.38 4.90
CA ALA A 121 8.69 -7.86 6.00
C ALA A 121 7.76 -6.72 5.60
N VAL A 122 8.15 -5.87 4.65
CA VAL A 122 7.33 -4.72 4.25
C VAL A 122 6.01 -5.16 3.60
N PRO A 123 6.01 -5.98 2.53
CA PRO A 123 4.75 -6.41 1.95
C PRO A 123 3.94 -7.30 2.90
N ASN A 124 4.60 -8.13 3.70
CA ASN A 124 3.89 -8.94 4.69
C ASN A 124 3.19 -8.07 5.74
N ARG A 125 3.86 -7.02 6.23
CA ARG A 125 3.26 -6.09 7.19
C ARG A 125 2.08 -5.35 6.61
N ALA A 126 2.22 -4.89 5.38
CA ALA A 126 1.14 -4.18 4.69
C ALA A 126 -0.10 -5.08 4.57
N LEU A 127 0.08 -6.30 4.10
CA LEU A 127 -1.03 -7.24 3.96
C LEU A 127 -1.61 -7.68 5.29
N THR A 128 -0.78 -7.81 6.33
CA THR A 128 -1.25 -8.14 7.68
C THR A 128 -2.13 -7.03 8.23
N ARG A 129 -1.73 -5.78 8.04
CA ARG A 129 -2.55 -4.63 8.45
C ARG A 129 -3.86 -4.56 7.67
N LEU A 130 -3.78 -4.77 6.36
CA LEU A 130 -4.95 -4.78 5.51
C LEU A 130 -5.93 -5.88 5.91
N HIS A 131 -5.40 -7.08 6.22
CA HIS A 131 -6.20 -8.18 6.73
C HIS A 131 -6.91 -7.82 8.04
N ALA A 132 -6.18 -7.21 8.98
CA ALA A 132 -6.75 -6.82 10.27
C ALA A 132 -7.86 -5.79 10.10
N LEU A 133 -7.68 -4.82 9.20
CA LEU A 133 -8.68 -3.81 8.93
C LEU A 133 -9.94 -4.41 8.29
N CYS A 134 -9.77 -5.33 7.36
CA CYS A 134 -10.89 -6.05 6.74
C CYS A 134 -11.64 -6.89 7.77
N GLN A 135 -10.93 -7.57 8.66
CA GLN A 135 -11.54 -8.38 9.70
C GLN A 135 -12.36 -7.51 10.67
N THR A 136 -11.81 -6.38 11.07
CA THR A 136 -12.53 -5.45 11.95
C THR A 136 -13.81 -4.94 11.29
N ALA A 137 -13.74 -4.57 10.03
CA ALA A 137 -14.91 -4.12 9.28
C ALA A 137 -15.98 -5.23 9.18
N ALA A 138 -15.56 -6.47 9.02
CA ALA A 138 -16.48 -7.60 8.91
C ALA A 138 -17.19 -7.90 10.23
N GLU A 139 -16.59 -7.54 11.38
CA GLU A 139 -17.17 -7.75 12.70
C GLU A 139 -18.17 -6.65 13.09
N LEU A 140 -18.18 -5.57 12.37
CA LEU A 140 -19.11 -4.48 12.58
C LEU A 140 -20.42 -4.75 11.86
#